data_879c42948ca053d2f1883dd19fc32365
#
_entry.id   879c42948ca053d2f1883dd19fc32365
#
_cell.length_a   1.000
_cell.length_b   1.000
_cell.length_c   1.000
_cell.angle_alpha   90.00
_cell.angle_beta   90.00
_cell.angle_gamma   90.00
#
_symmetry.space_group_name_H-M   'P 1'
#
loop_
_entity.id
_entity.type
_entity.pdbx_description
1 polymer ?
#
loop_
_entity_poly.entity_id
_entity_poly.type
_entity_poly.pdbx_seq_one_letter_code
_entity_poly.pdbx_strand_id
1 'polypeptide(L)'
;PRLLVQPRFSRGELLAEYFDRELFDGATYSDLARGNMRPYVVINASALATGARFPFTQAQFDLLCSDLGSVSVGRAVAASAALPPFFGAITLDSFAGACGPVSLPGIAAKIDATTPARVVRLEEARTYLDRSRRPHVHLVDGGLIDNLGLRVAGDFAVEHGGFFELVEALGYRDVSHV
;
A
#
# COMPACT_ATOMS: atom_id res chain seq x y z
N PRO A 1 6.94 -1.38 28.86
CA PRO A 1 7.07 -2.80 28.90
C PRO A 1 6.58 -3.61 27.71
N ARG A 2 5.58 -3.14 26.87
CA ARG A 2 5.17 -3.86 25.65
C ARG A 2 6.34 -4.07 24.69
N LEU A 3 7.22 -3.06 24.53
CA LEU A 3 8.42 -3.13 23.69
C LEU A 3 9.41 -4.24 24.08
N LEU A 4 9.39 -4.67 25.35
CA LEU A 4 10.30 -5.69 25.85
C LEU A 4 9.69 -7.11 25.82
N VAL A 5 8.37 -7.20 25.74
CA VAL A 5 7.63 -8.46 25.88
C VAL A 5 7.06 -8.97 24.57
N GLN A 6 6.83 -8.09 23.59
CA GLN A 6 6.28 -8.45 22.29
C GLN A 6 7.32 -8.20 21.20
N PRO A 7 7.97 -9.22 20.66
CA PRO A 7 9.08 -9.06 19.70
C PRO A 7 8.70 -8.36 18.39
N ARG A 8 7.40 -8.28 18.10
CA ARG A 8 6.87 -7.56 16.92
C ARG A 8 6.37 -6.15 17.22
N PHE A 9 6.34 -5.73 18.49
CA PHE A 9 5.86 -4.43 18.89
C PHE A 9 7.01 -3.41 18.85
N SER A 10 7.02 -2.58 17.83
CA SER A 10 8.07 -1.57 17.57
C SER A 10 7.63 -0.18 18.03
N ARG A 11 8.55 0.79 17.96
CA ARG A 11 8.19 2.21 18.12
C ARG A 11 7.23 2.69 17.03
N GLY A 12 7.26 2.07 15.84
CA GLY A 12 6.30 2.32 14.77
C GLY A 12 4.89 1.90 15.18
N GLU A 13 4.73 0.77 15.89
CA GLU A 13 3.44 0.34 16.41
C GLU A 13 2.89 1.32 17.47
N LEU A 14 3.75 1.87 18.32
CA LEU A 14 3.35 2.95 19.25
C LEU A 14 2.87 4.19 18.52
N LEU A 15 3.54 4.55 17.41
CA LEU A 15 3.13 5.67 16.56
C LEU A 15 1.76 5.40 15.92
N ALA A 16 1.53 4.16 15.46
CA ALA A 16 0.24 3.75 14.92
C ALA A 16 -0.88 3.86 15.96
N GLU A 17 -0.66 3.34 17.19
CA GLU A 17 -1.62 3.47 18.29
C GLU A 17 -1.90 4.95 18.65
N TYR A 18 -0.88 5.78 18.62
CA TYR A 18 -1.03 7.22 18.88
C TYR A 18 -1.87 7.90 17.80
N PHE A 19 -1.57 7.66 16.53
CA PHE A 19 -2.32 8.24 15.41
C PHE A 19 -3.78 7.77 15.41
N ASP A 20 -4.01 6.48 15.64
CA ASP A 20 -5.36 5.94 15.72
C ASP A 20 -6.19 6.62 16.80
N ARG A 21 -5.62 6.83 17.97
CA ARG A 21 -6.35 7.40 19.11
C ARG A 21 -6.50 8.92 19.01
N GLU A 22 -5.43 9.64 18.65
CA GLU A 22 -5.40 11.10 18.78
C GLU A 22 -5.79 11.85 17.49
N LEU A 23 -5.68 11.19 16.31
CA LEU A 23 -5.89 11.87 15.03
C LEU A 23 -7.03 11.27 14.20
N PHE A 24 -7.25 9.97 14.27
CA PHE A 24 -8.16 9.27 13.37
C PHE A 24 -9.33 8.58 14.06
N ASP A 25 -9.44 8.62 15.40
CA ASP A 25 -10.53 8.01 16.19
C ASP A 25 -10.76 6.52 15.84
N GLY A 26 -9.70 5.79 15.51
CA GLY A 26 -9.75 4.40 15.08
C GLY A 26 -10.36 4.18 13.69
N ALA A 27 -10.49 5.22 12.86
CA ALA A 27 -11.05 5.11 11.52
C ALA A 27 -10.26 4.12 10.66
N THR A 28 -10.98 3.32 9.89
CA THR A 28 -10.46 2.31 8.97
C THR A 28 -10.60 2.75 7.51
N TYR A 29 -9.97 2.01 6.60
CA TYR A 29 -10.19 2.23 5.16
C TYR A 29 -11.64 1.97 4.74
N SER A 30 -12.37 1.07 5.41
CA SER A 30 -13.81 0.90 5.19
C SER A 30 -14.60 2.15 5.53
N ASP A 31 -14.19 2.91 6.54
CA ASP A 31 -14.84 4.17 6.91
C ASP A 31 -14.59 5.25 5.87
N LEU A 32 -13.37 5.32 5.31
CA LEU A 32 -13.06 6.20 4.18
C LEU A 32 -13.91 5.85 2.94
N ALA A 33 -14.17 4.56 2.68
CA ALA A 33 -14.94 4.13 1.52
C ALA A 33 -16.46 4.43 1.65
N ARG A 34 -17.03 4.38 2.87
CA ARG A 34 -18.47 4.56 3.11
C ARG A 34 -18.97 5.97 2.76
N GLY A 35 -18.14 6.95 2.83
CA GLY A 35 -18.52 8.37 2.67
C GLY A 35 -18.70 8.81 1.22
N ASN A 36 -18.53 7.95 0.21
CA ASN A 36 -18.39 8.38 -1.19
C ASN A 36 -17.39 9.53 -1.32
N MET A 37 -16.34 9.48 -0.47
CA MET A 37 -15.49 10.63 -0.20
C MET A 37 -14.48 10.82 -1.32
N ARG A 38 -14.43 12.03 -1.79
CA ARG A 38 -13.36 12.55 -2.64
C ARG A 38 -12.55 13.55 -1.81
N PRO A 39 -11.26 13.63 -1.97
CA PRO A 39 -10.42 12.94 -2.98
C PRO A 39 -10.15 11.47 -2.65
N TYR A 40 -9.74 10.69 -3.66
CA TYR A 40 -9.21 9.34 -3.46
C TYR A 40 -7.85 9.42 -2.78
N VAL A 41 -7.72 8.77 -1.63
CA VAL A 41 -6.50 8.84 -0.81
C VAL A 41 -5.71 7.55 -0.94
N VAL A 42 -4.47 7.63 -1.38
CA VAL A 42 -3.51 6.53 -1.37
C VAL A 42 -2.37 6.88 -0.42
N ILE A 43 -2.20 6.09 0.62
CA ILE A 43 -1.06 6.18 1.53
C ILE A 43 0.00 5.23 1.00
N ASN A 44 1.26 5.67 0.97
CA ASN A 44 2.39 4.88 0.50
C ASN A 44 3.39 4.63 1.61
N ALA A 45 3.91 3.42 1.66
CA ALA A 45 5.08 3.05 2.44
C ALA A 45 6.15 2.43 1.53
N SER A 46 7.32 2.15 2.07
CA SER A 46 8.39 1.43 1.41
C SER A 46 8.54 0.05 2.01
N ALA A 47 8.55 -0.99 1.19
CA ALA A 47 8.83 -2.36 1.65
C ALA A 47 10.32 -2.51 1.93
N LEU A 48 10.69 -2.68 3.20
CA LEU A 48 12.09 -2.69 3.65
C LEU A 48 12.95 -3.75 2.94
N ALA A 49 12.37 -4.93 2.68
CA ALA A 49 13.10 -6.06 2.10
C ALA A 49 13.47 -5.87 0.62
N THR A 50 12.71 -5.05 -0.12
CA THR A 50 12.88 -4.88 -1.57
C THR A 50 13.24 -3.47 -1.97
N GLY A 51 13.06 -2.50 -1.07
CA GLY A 51 13.12 -1.08 -1.43
C GLY A 51 12.05 -0.67 -2.44
N ALA A 52 10.98 -1.43 -2.55
CA ALA A 52 9.89 -1.10 -3.45
C ALA A 52 8.78 -0.36 -2.71
N ARG A 53 8.01 0.41 -3.47
CA ARG A 53 6.85 1.10 -2.96
C ARG A 53 5.75 0.10 -2.59
N PHE A 54 5.11 0.34 -1.45
CA PHE A 54 3.95 -0.40 -0.97
C PHE A 54 2.76 0.55 -0.83
N PRO A 55 1.89 0.65 -1.84
CA PRO A 55 0.68 1.47 -1.76
C PRO A 55 -0.39 0.74 -0.94
N PHE A 56 -1.06 1.46 -0.06
CA PHE A 56 -2.24 0.96 0.65
C PHE A 56 -3.45 1.01 -0.27
N THR A 57 -3.55 0.01 -1.14
CA THR A 57 -4.65 -0.23 -2.07
C THR A 57 -5.16 -1.66 -1.91
N GLN A 58 -6.45 -1.92 -2.23
CA GLN A 58 -6.97 -3.27 -2.14
C GLN A 58 -6.19 -4.24 -3.05
N ALA A 59 -5.82 -3.81 -4.25
CA ALA A 59 -5.03 -4.62 -5.17
C ALA A 59 -3.67 -5.07 -4.58
N GLN A 60 -3.02 -4.23 -3.76
CA GLN A 60 -1.80 -4.61 -3.06
C GLN A 60 -2.09 -5.58 -1.90
N PHE A 61 -3.20 -5.39 -1.20
CA PHE A 61 -3.62 -6.25 -0.09
C PHE A 61 -4.13 -7.60 -0.57
N ASP A 62 -4.69 -7.70 -1.75
CA ASP A 62 -5.09 -8.96 -2.38
C ASP A 62 -3.89 -9.90 -2.56
N LEU A 63 -2.69 -9.37 -2.86
CA LEU A 63 -1.46 -10.15 -2.92
C LEU A 63 -1.09 -10.81 -1.58
N LEU A 64 -1.52 -10.22 -0.48
CA LEU A 64 -1.31 -10.73 0.88
C LEU A 64 -2.50 -11.57 1.36
N CYS A 65 -3.53 -11.76 0.56
CA CYS A 65 -4.83 -12.31 0.97
C CYS A 65 -5.42 -11.60 2.20
N SER A 66 -5.32 -10.28 2.22
CA SER A 66 -5.77 -9.42 3.31
C SER A 66 -6.79 -8.39 2.83
N ASP A 67 -7.64 -7.95 3.74
CA ASP A 67 -8.63 -6.90 3.49
C ASP A 67 -8.10 -5.55 3.96
N LEU A 68 -7.88 -4.63 2.99
CA LEU A 68 -7.51 -3.25 3.27
C LEU A 68 -8.57 -2.55 4.13
N GLY A 69 -9.84 -2.88 3.92
CA GLY A 69 -10.95 -2.25 4.64
C GLY A 69 -10.82 -2.37 6.16
N SER A 70 -10.19 -3.43 6.64
CA SER A 70 -9.96 -3.68 8.07
C SER A 70 -8.75 -2.94 8.66
N VAL A 71 -7.92 -2.33 7.82
CA VAL A 71 -6.71 -1.62 8.27
C VAL A 71 -7.08 -0.23 8.76
N SER A 72 -6.57 0.17 9.93
CA SER A 72 -6.75 1.53 10.42
C SER A 72 -5.94 2.53 9.60
N VAL A 73 -6.51 3.71 9.43
CA VAL A 73 -5.85 4.83 8.73
C VAL A 73 -4.58 5.24 9.47
N GLY A 74 -4.63 5.31 10.81
CA GLY A 74 -3.47 5.65 11.63
C GLY A 74 -2.31 4.67 11.47
N ARG A 75 -2.60 3.36 11.30
CA ARG A 75 -1.55 2.36 11.02
C ARG A 75 -0.90 2.57 9.66
N ALA A 76 -1.67 2.88 8.64
CA ALA A 76 -1.13 3.16 7.30
C ALA A 76 -0.28 4.45 7.29
N VAL A 77 -0.76 5.51 7.96
CA VAL A 77 -0.01 6.76 8.11
C VAL A 77 1.27 6.55 8.91
N ALA A 78 1.22 5.75 9.99
CA ALA A 78 2.42 5.40 10.74
C ALA A 78 3.44 4.63 9.91
N ALA A 79 2.99 3.71 9.04
CA ALA A 79 3.88 3.01 8.11
C ALA A 79 4.56 3.98 7.13
N SER A 80 3.78 4.95 6.62
CA SER A 80 4.28 6.00 5.73
C SER A 80 5.28 6.95 6.39
N ALA A 81 5.20 7.12 7.71
CA ALA A 81 6.05 8.01 8.50
C ALA A 81 7.13 7.27 9.32
N ALA A 82 7.27 5.97 9.17
CA ALA A 82 8.20 5.13 9.94
C ALA A 82 9.65 5.30 9.46
N LEU A 83 10.23 6.49 9.67
CA LEU A 83 11.59 6.82 9.24
C LEU A 83 12.63 6.15 10.15
N PRO A 84 13.49 5.22 9.63
CA PRO A 84 14.63 4.70 10.38
C PRO A 84 15.68 5.80 10.64
N PRO A 85 16.38 5.81 11.78
CA PRO A 85 16.29 4.86 12.91
C PRO A 85 15.31 5.29 14.01
N PHE A 86 14.52 6.35 13.79
CA PHE A 86 13.65 6.93 14.81
C PHE A 86 12.48 6.02 15.15
N PHE A 87 11.86 5.42 14.12
CA PHE A 87 10.75 4.49 14.24
C PHE A 87 11.13 3.12 13.69
N GLY A 88 10.62 2.08 14.32
CA GLY A 88 10.71 0.72 13.78
C GLY A 88 9.70 0.50 12.68
N ALA A 89 9.97 -0.48 11.81
CA ALA A 89 9.06 -0.84 10.74
C ALA A 89 7.68 -1.25 11.28
N ILE A 90 6.64 -0.91 10.54
CA ILE A 90 5.30 -1.48 10.71
C ILE A 90 5.28 -2.83 9.99
N THR A 91 4.83 -3.86 10.67
CA THR A 91 4.82 -5.23 10.13
C THR A 91 3.40 -5.66 9.78
N LEU A 92 3.21 -6.11 8.54
CA LEU A 92 1.98 -6.75 8.08
C LEU A 92 2.22 -8.26 7.95
N ASP A 93 1.24 -9.06 8.38
CA ASP A 93 1.25 -10.50 8.15
C ASP A 93 0.77 -10.82 6.74
N SER A 94 1.41 -11.78 6.08
CA SER A 94 0.96 -12.31 4.80
C SER A 94 0.13 -13.57 5.03
N PHE A 95 -1.03 -13.61 4.40
CA PHE A 95 -1.91 -14.78 4.34
C PHE A 95 -1.95 -15.37 2.92
N ALA A 96 -0.94 -15.06 2.11
CA ALA A 96 -0.85 -15.53 0.73
C ALA A 96 -1.11 -17.05 0.62
N GLY A 97 -1.94 -17.41 -0.35
CA GLY A 97 -2.41 -18.78 -0.55
C GLY A 97 -3.68 -19.15 0.23
N ALA A 98 -4.17 -18.31 1.15
CA ALA A 98 -5.39 -18.58 1.90
C ALA A 98 -6.67 -18.18 1.16
N CYS A 99 -6.60 -17.27 0.20
CA CYS A 99 -7.74 -16.69 -0.51
C CYS A 99 -7.99 -17.26 -1.92
N GLY A 100 -7.35 -18.37 -2.28
CA GLY A 100 -7.47 -18.94 -3.63
C GLY A 100 -6.61 -18.21 -4.67
N PRO A 101 -6.85 -18.43 -5.97
CA PRO A 101 -6.07 -17.81 -7.03
C PRO A 101 -6.31 -16.29 -7.06
N VAL A 102 -5.28 -15.54 -6.75
CA VAL A 102 -5.29 -14.08 -6.87
C VAL A 102 -4.95 -13.72 -8.31
N SER A 103 -5.83 -12.97 -8.98
CA SER A 103 -5.46 -12.35 -10.23
C SER A 103 -4.44 -11.25 -9.92
N LEU A 104 -3.27 -11.34 -10.50
CA LEU A 104 -2.30 -10.22 -10.44
C LEU A 104 -3.03 -8.96 -10.92
N PRO A 105 -2.94 -7.85 -10.18
CA PRO A 105 -3.58 -6.59 -10.54
C PRO A 105 -3.30 -6.26 -12.02
N GLY A 106 -4.16 -5.49 -12.68
CA GLY A 106 -4.19 -5.23 -14.14
C GLY A 106 -2.87 -4.95 -14.85
N ILE A 107 -1.82 -4.77 -14.06
CA ILE A 107 -0.41 -4.78 -14.49
C ILE A 107 -0.06 -6.05 -15.27
N ALA A 108 -0.53 -7.23 -14.84
CA ALA A 108 -0.21 -8.50 -15.48
C ALA A 108 -1.06 -8.78 -16.72
N ALA A 109 -2.29 -8.27 -16.77
CA ALA A 109 -3.23 -8.55 -17.87
C ALA A 109 -2.96 -7.75 -19.15
N LYS A 110 -2.24 -6.62 -19.05
CA LYS A 110 -1.93 -5.71 -20.16
C LYS A 110 -0.43 -5.49 -20.37
N ILE A 111 0.42 -6.34 -19.79
CA ILE A 111 1.87 -6.21 -19.95
C ILE A 111 2.26 -6.73 -21.33
N ASP A 112 2.44 -5.80 -22.23
CA ASP A 112 3.51 -5.90 -23.18
C ASP A 112 4.81 -5.90 -22.34
N ALA A 113 5.49 -7.07 -22.28
CA ALA A 113 6.65 -7.32 -21.42
C ALA A 113 7.89 -6.47 -21.78
N THR A 114 7.70 -5.40 -22.56
CA THR A 114 8.76 -4.60 -23.16
C THR A 114 9.35 -3.55 -22.22
N THR A 115 8.69 -3.22 -21.10
CA THR A 115 9.18 -2.17 -20.20
C THR A 115 9.84 -2.77 -18.96
N PRO A 116 11.16 -2.61 -18.76
CA PRO A 116 11.88 -3.19 -17.62
C PRO A 116 11.25 -2.91 -16.26
N ALA A 117 10.73 -1.70 -16.04
CA ALA A 117 10.09 -1.31 -14.79
C ALA A 117 8.85 -2.17 -14.47
N ARG A 118 8.09 -2.56 -15.48
CA ARG A 118 6.90 -3.42 -15.32
C ARG A 118 7.29 -4.85 -14.98
N VAL A 119 8.34 -5.36 -15.59
CA VAL A 119 8.87 -6.71 -15.28
C VAL A 119 9.29 -6.78 -13.82
N VAL A 120 10.04 -5.77 -13.34
CA VAL A 120 10.47 -5.71 -11.93
C VAL A 120 9.27 -5.70 -10.98
N ARG A 121 8.23 -4.93 -11.28
CA ARG A 121 7.01 -4.89 -10.44
C ARG A 121 6.24 -6.19 -10.44
N LEU A 122 6.19 -6.88 -11.59
CA LEU A 122 5.55 -8.18 -11.68
C LEU A 122 6.29 -9.23 -10.86
N GLU A 123 7.61 -9.26 -10.97
CA GLU A 123 8.44 -10.17 -10.17
C GLU A 123 8.31 -9.87 -8.68
N GLU A 124 8.25 -8.61 -8.30
CA GLU A 124 7.98 -8.23 -6.92
C GLU A 124 6.61 -8.72 -6.45
N ALA A 125 5.54 -8.46 -7.22
CA ALA A 125 4.19 -8.90 -6.91
C ALA A 125 4.14 -10.43 -6.71
N ARG A 126 4.82 -11.19 -7.55
CA ARG A 126 4.94 -12.66 -7.41
C ARG A 126 5.55 -13.08 -6.09
N THR A 127 6.49 -12.29 -5.54
CA THR A 127 7.11 -12.62 -4.24
C THR A 127 6.13 -12.48 -3.07
N TYR A 128 5.10 -11.63 -3.19
CA TYR A 128 4.05 -11.50 -2.17
C TYR A 128 3.11 -12.69 -2.17
N LEU A 129 2.94 -13.39 -3.30
CA LEU A 129 2.08 -14.56 -3.41
C LEU A 129 2.68 -15.83 -2.75
N ASP A 130 3.94 -15.79 -2.38
CA ASP A 130 4.63 -16.90 -1.74
C ASP A 130 4.88 -16.60 -0.25
N ARG A 131 3.98 -17.09 0.61
CA ARG A 131 4.08 -16.92 2.06
C ARG A 131 5.35 -17.55 2.65
N SER A 132 5.90 -18.59 2.01
CA SER A 132 7.13 -19.23 2.49
C SER A 132 8.33 -18.30 2.36
N ARG A 133 8.33 -17.46 1.33
CA ARG A 133 9.33 -16.42 1.09
C ARG A 133 9.08 -15.14 1.85
N ARG A 134 7.79 -14.77 2.00
CA ARG A 134 7.37 -13.53 2.66
C ARG A 134 6.23 -13.77 3.63
N PRO A 135 6.52 -14.35 4.81
CA PRO A 135 5.50 -14.49 5.85
C PRO A 135 5.06 -13.14 6.44
N HIS A 136 5.91 -12.12 6.29
CA HIS A 136 5.69 -10.77 6.78
C HIS A 136 6.20 -9.74 5.78
N VAL A 137 5.55 -8.57 5.78
CA VAL A 137 5.99 -7.37 5.06
C VAL A 137 6.33 -6.29 6.07
N HIS A 138 7.59 -5.87 6.08
CA HIS A 138 8.06 -4.79 6.95
C HIS A 138 8.06 -3.49 6.17
N LEU A 139 7.28 -2.53 6.64
CA LEU A 139 7.05 -1.24 6.00
C LEU A 139 7.78 -0.14 6.76
N VAL A 140 8.42 0.73 6.03
CA VAL A 140 9.11 1.92 6.50
C VAL A 140 8.65 3.14 5.70
N ASP A 141 9.15 4.32 6.06
CA ASP A 141 8.78 5.60 5.47
C ASP A 141 8.66 5.56 3.94
N GLY A 142 7.51 6.02 3.44
CA GLY A 142 7.22 6.07 2.01
C GLY A 142 8.12 7.04 1.25
N GLY A 143 8.59 8.10 1.91
CA GLY A 143 9.49 9.09 1.35
C GLY A 143 10.86 8.55 0.96
N LEU A 144 11.27 7.38 1.47
CA LEU A 144 12.53 6.74 1.07
C LEU A 144 12.53 6.33 -0.41
N ILE A 145 11.36 6.03 -0.99
CA ILE A 145 11.23 5.53 -2.37
C ILE A 145 10.48 6.52 -3.25
N ASP A 146 9.45 7.17 -2.73
CA ASP A 146 8.58 8.07 -3.49
C ASP A 146 8.10 9.23 -2.61
N ASN A 147 9.00 10.15 -2.30
CA ASN A 147 8.75 11.25 -1.36
C ASN A 147 7.58 12.17 -1.77
N LEU A 148 7.35 12.31 -3.06
CA LEU A 148 6.26 13.14 -3.59
C LEU A 148 4.96 12.35 -3.85
N GLY A 149 5.00 11.01 -3.77
CA GLY A 149 3.85 10.15 -4.07
C GLY A 149 3.42 10.15 -5.55
N LEU A 150 4.20 10.74 -6.43
CA LEU A 150 3.83 10.92 -7.84
C LEU A 150 3.89 9.63 -8.66
N ARG A 151 4.70 8.67 -8.23
CA ARG A 151 4.81 7.38 -8.93
C ARG A 151 3.52 6.60 -8.88
N VAL A 152 2.74 6.72 -7.79
CA VAL A 152 1.42 6.09 -7.69
C VAL A 152 0.48 6.58 -8.78
N ALA A 153 0.39 7.90 -8.96
CA ALA A 153 -0.46 8.48 -9.98
C ALA A 153 0.00 8.07 -11.39
N GLY A 154 1.32 8.06 -11.63
CA GLY A 154 1.89 7.61 -12.90
C GLY A 154 1.58 6.14 -13.21
N ASP A 155 1.69 5.27 -12.21
CA ASP A 155 1.41 3.85 -12.37
C ASP A 155 -0.08 3.59 -12.63
N PHE A 156 -0.98 4.24 -11.87
CA PHE A 156 -2.42 4.15 -12.11
C PHE A 156 -2.81 4.68 -13.49
N ALA A 157 -2.20 5.78 -13.93
CA ALA A 157 -2.43 6.29 -15.27
C ALA A 157 -2.04 5.25 -16.33
N VAL A 158 -0.87 4.64 -16.21
CA VAL A 158 -0.41 3.59 -17.13
C VAL A 158 -1.33 2.36 -17.11
N GLU A 159 -1.83 1.95 -15.93
CA GLU A 159 -2.75 0.83 -15.78
C GLU A 159 -4.11 1.07 -16.46
N HIS A 160 -4.57 2.32 -16.48
CA HIS A 160 -5.86 2.71 -17.07
C HIS A 160 -5.75 3.19 -18.53
N GLY A 161 -4.56 3.15 -19.12
CA GLY A 161 -4.35 3.52 -20.52
C GLY A 161 -3.88 4.96 -20.73
N GLY A 162 -3.81 5.77 -19.67
CA GLY A 162 -3.36 7.14 -19.67
C GLY A 162 -3.88 7.94 -18.49
N PHE A 163 -3.40 9.16 -18.34
CA PHE A 163 -3.83 10.03 -17.24
C PHE A 163 -5.31 10.44 -17.36
N PHE A 164 -5.77 10.71 -18.57
CA PHE A 164 -7.16 11.13 -18.79
C PHE A 164 -8.13 9.98 -18.55
N GLU A 165 -7.81 8.79 -18.98
CA GLU A 165 -8.59 7.57 -18.75
C GLU A 165 -8.65 7.24 -17.26
N LEU A 166 -7.56 7.45 -16.51
CA LEU A 166 -7.56 7.32 -15.06
C LEU A 166 -8.51 8.33 -14.41
N VAL A 167 -8.44 9.61 -14.82
CA VAL A 167 -9.27 10.68 -14.25
C VAL A 167 -10.74 10.41 -14.53
N GLU A 168 -11.08 9.90 -15.72
CA GLU A 168 -12.43 9.51 -16.07
C GLU A 168 -12.90 8.29 -15.26
N ALA A 169 -12.04 7.29 -15.08
CA ALA A 169 -12.32 6.11 -14.24
C ALA A 169 -12.57 6.48 -12.78
N LEU A 170 -11.89 7.53 -12.27
CA LEU A 170 -12.13 8.10 -10.96
C LEU A 170 -13.41 8.97 -10.90
N GLY A 171 -14.13 9.10 -12.03
CA GLY A 171 -15.39 9.80 -12.14
C GLY A 171 -15.27 11.34 -12.23
N TYR A 172 -14.10 11.85 -12.54
CA TYR A 172 -13.91 13.25 -12.91
C TYR A 172 -14.17 13.40 -14.41
N ARG A 173 -15.41 13.76 -14.76
CA ARG A 173 -15.78 14.11 -16.14
C ARG A 173 -15.47 15.59 -16.32
N ASP A 174 -14.71 15.98 -17.31
CA ASP A 174 -14.39 17.40 -17.63
C ASP A 174 -12.97 17.91 -17.30
N VAL A 175 -11.96 17.08 -17.47
CA VAL A 175 -10.57 17.56 -17.40
C VAL A 175 -9.96 17.82 -18.80
N SER A 176 -10.76 17.71 -19.85
CA SER A 176 -10.28 17.83 -21.25
C SER A 176 -9.96 19.26 -21.71
N HIS A 177 -10.07 20.27 -20.84
CA HIS A 177 -9.91 21.68 -21.22
C HIS A 177 -9.17 22.51 -20.16
N VAL A 178 -7.95 22.09 -19.76
CA VAL A 178 -7.01 23.00 -19.11
C VAL A 178 -5.73 23.06 -19.91
#